data_af47e59d5e2de439b5acf0b986be2c56
#
_entry.id   af47e59d5e2de439b5acf0b986be2c56
#
_cell.length_a   1.000
_cell.length_b   1.000
_cell.length_c   1.000
_cell.angle_alpha   90.00
_cell.angle_beta   90.00
_cell.angle_gamma   90.00
#
_symmetry.space_group_name_H-M   'P 1'
#
loop_
_entity.id
_entity.type
_entity.pdbx_description
1 polymer ?
#
loop_
_entity_poly.entity_id
_entity_poly.type
_entity_poly.pdbx_seq_one_letter_code
_entity_poly.pdbx_strand_id
1 'polypeptide(L)'
;YKDAHPELDSKMVIIYVNAGLDYEFYTHTVASPYLNTPYIIANKHYALGSDYVPENLVQLSSKYGTGKNNQMVQVAKDAFESLCKAAEDQGYTIRGISGYRSYEYQEELYNNYVLQDGKDEADTYSSRAGHSDHQTGLAIDVSDGDTPYTSFGETDEFRWMHDNAYLYGFILRFPEGKENITGYQYESWHYRYVGVDIATYIHENNITFEEYYEMFIANKK
;
A
#
# COMPACT_ATOMS: atom_id res chain seq x y z
N TYR A 1 -21.23 6.72 -14.71
CA TYR A 1 -19.79 6.95 -14.58
C TYR A 1 -19.19 7.44 -15.90
N LYS A 2 -19.43 6.77 -17.04
CA LYS A 2 -18.91 7.17 -18.36
C LYS A 2 -19.30 8.59 -18.76
N ASP A 3 -20.53 9.02 -18.48
CA ASP A 3 -21.02 10.37 -18.81
C ASP A 3 -20.30 11.47 -18.00
N ALA A 4 -19.89 11.13 -16.76
CA ALA A 4 -19.09 12.01 -15.89
C ALA A 4 -17.59 12.00 -16.26
N HIS A 5 -17.12 10.96 -16.95
CA HIS A 5 -15.71 10.73 -17.32
C HIS A 5 -15.58 10.45 -18.83
N PRO A 6 -15.88 11.43 -19.70
CA PRO A 6 -15.88 11.24 -21.14
C PRO A 6 -14.49 10.91 -21.72
N GLU A 7 -13.41 11.27 -21.02
CA GLU A 7 -12.02 11.03 -21.37
C GLU A 7 -11.62 9.53 -21.28
N LEU A 8 -12.30 8.75 -20.43
CA LEU A 8 -12.00 7.32 -20.26
C LEU A 8 -12.51 6.49 -21.44
N ASP A 9 -11.73 5.52 -21.87
CA ASP A 9 -12.23 4.50 -22.78
C ASP A 9 -13.16 3.49 -22.06
N SER A 10 -13.85 2.66 -22.84
CA SER A 10 -14.82 1.71 -22.27
C SER A 10 -14.18 0.64 -21.39
N LYS A 11 -12.92 0.29 -21.62
CA LYS A 11 -12.18 -0.69 -20.80
C LYS A 11 -11.88 -0.09 -19.43
N MET A 12 -11.38 1.16 -19.39
CA MET A 12 -11.08 1.85 -18.13
C MET A 12 -12.36 2.15 -17.32
N VAL A 13 -13.47 2.48 -18.00
CA VAL A 13 -14.77 2.64 -17.33
C VAL A 13 -15.17 1.36 -16.60
N ILE A 14 -15.05 0.19 -17.24
CA ILE A 14 -15.38 -1.10 -16.60
C ILE A 14 -14.46 -1.36 -15.40
N ILE A 15 -13.16 -1.13 -15.54
CA ILE A 15 -12.18 -1.32 -14.47
C ILE A 15 -12.52 -0.43 -13.26
N TYR A 16 -12.81 0.84 -13.48
CA TYR A 16 -13.08 1.79 -12.42
C TYR A 16 -14.43 1.55 -11.73
N VAL A 17 -15.47 1.16 -12.47
CA VAL A 17 -16.75 0.73 -11.89
C VAL A 17 -16.58 -0.55 -11.07
N ASN A 18 -15.80 -1.52 -11.56
CA ASN A 18 -15.51 -2.73 -10.79
C ASN A 18 -14.69 -2.44 -9.52
N ALA A 19 -13.79 -1.46 -9.56
CA ALA A 19 -13.05 -0.97 -8.40
C ALA A 19 -13.93 -0.16 -7.41
N GLY A 20 -15.22 0.04 -7.71
CA GLY A 20 -16.14 0.76 -6.85
C GLY A 20 -16.01 2.28 -6.91
N LEU A 21 -15.34 2.84 -7.94
CA LEU A 21 -15.12 4.28 -8.07
C LEU A 21 -16.37 5.05 -8.54
N ASP A 22 -17.48 4.37 -8.80
CA ASP A 22 -18.81 4.95 -9.03
C ASP A 22 -19.60 5.17 -7.73
N TYR A 23 -19.06 4.74 -6.60
CA TYR A 23 -19.59 4.96 -5.25
C TYR A 23 -18.72 5.91 -4.44
N GLU A 24 -19.31 6.53 -3.44
CA GLU A 24 -18.52 7.23 -2.41
C GLU A 24 -17.69 6.23 -1.62
N PHE A 25 -16.46 6.60 -1.30
CA PHE A 25 -15.55 5.77 -0.50
C PHE A 25 -16.18 5.34 0.83
N TYR A 26 -15.97 4.10 1.22
CA TYR A 26 -16.49 3.45 2.42
C TYR A 26 -18.02 3.21 2.45
N THR A 27 -18.75 3.41 1.37
CA THR A 27 -20.20 3.20 1.35
C THR A 27 -20.63 1.81 0.86
N HIS A 28 -19.85 1.19 -0.05
CA HIS A 28 -20.11 -0.14 -0.62
C HIS A 28 -18.90 -1.04 -0.42
N THR A 29 -18.62 -1.38 0.84
CA THR A 29 -17.46 -2.20 1.18
C THR A 29 -17.78 -3.68 1.05
N VAL A 30 -16.82 -4.45 0.53
CA VAL A 30 -16.87 -5.89 0.40
C VAL A 30 -15.71 -6.55 1.16
N ALA A 31 -15.88 -7.80 1.56
CA ALA A 31 -14.81 -8.53 2.22
C ALA A 31 -13.63 -8.74 1.25
N SER A 32 -12.41 -8.48 1.72
CA SER A 32 -11.20 -8.74 0.96
C SER A 32 -11.06 -10.23 0.69
N PRO A 33 -10.91 -10.64 -0.57
CA PRO A 33 -10.62 -12.03 -0.90
C PRO A 33 -9.11 -12.31 -0.87
N TYR A 34 -8.72 -13.55 -1.17
CA TYR A 34 -7.33 -13.99 -1.32
C TYR A 34 -6.47 -13.77 -0.07
N LEU A 35 -7.06 -13.97 1.13
CA LEU A 35 -6.35 -13.86 2.40
C LEU A 35 -5.05 -14.68 2.39
N ASN A 36 -4.01 -14.19 3.08
CA ASN A 36 -2.68 -14.81 3.18
C ASN A 36 -1.95 -15.02 1.84
N THR A 37 -2.29 -14.23 0.82
CA THR A 37 -1.59 -14.22 -0.47
C THR A 37 -1.16 -12.80 -0.85
N PRO A 38 -0.19 -12.60 -1.78
CA PRO A 38 0.14 -11.27 -2.28
C PRO A 38 -1.03 -10.55 -3.02
N TYR A 39 -2.08 -11.29 -3.37
CA TYR A 39 -3.27 -10.78 -4.06
C TYR A 39 -4.30 -10.13 -3.11
N ILE A 40 -4.13 -10.28 -1.79
CA ILE A 40 -5.00 -9.63 -0.81
C ILE A 40 -5.01 -8.12 -1.03
N ILE A 41 -6.19 -7.51 -1.01
CA ILE A 41 -6.36 -6.06 -1.18
C ILE A 41 -7.11 -5.48 0.01
N ALA A 42 -6.61 -4.40 0.57
CA ALA A 42 -7.28 -3.58 1.56
C ALA A 42 -7.26 -2.12 1.08
N ASN A 43 -8.43 -1.53 0.95
CA ASN A 43 -8.61 -0.15 0.51
C ASN A 43 -10.00 0.35 0.91
N LYS A 44 -10.46 1.49 0.42
CA LYS A 44 -11.76 2.06 0.78
C LYS A 44 -12.98 1.27 0.30
N HIS A 45 -12.77 0.29 -0.59
CA HIS A 45 -13.81 -0.61 -1.10
C HIS A 45 -13.69 -2.03 -0.50
N TYR A 46 -12.46 -2.53 -0.33
CA TYR A 46 -12.19 -3.87 0.21
C TYR A 46 -11.77 -3.80 1.67
N ALA A 47 -12.44 -4.57 2.55
CA ALA A 47 -12.21 -4.58 3.99
C ALA A 47 -11.74 -5.95 4.49
N LEU A 48 -10.83 -5.94 5.45
CA LEU A 48 -10.40 -7.09 6.24
C LEU A 48 -11.24 -7.21 7.52
N GLY A 49 -11.47 -8.43 7.98
CA GLY A 49 -12.12 -8.68 9.27
C GLY A 49 -11.30 -8.15 10.45
N SER A 50 -11.98 -7.84 11.55
CA SER A 50 -11.31 -7.42 12.78
C SER A 50 -10.44 -8.51 13.39
N ASP A 51 -10.77 -9.78 13.14
CA ASP A 51 -10.04 -10.96 13.60
C ASP A 51 -8.94 -11.42 12.63
N TYR A 52 -8.81 -10.75 11.46
CA TYR A 52 -7.78 -11.14 10.50
C TYR A 52 -6.39 -10.70 10.94
N VAL A 53 -5.55 -11.70 11.14
CA VAL A 53 -4.10 -11.54 11.35
C VAL A 53 -3.39 -12.39 10.30
N PRO A 54 -2.46 -11.81 9.52
CA PRO A 54 -1.74 -12.58 8.51
C PRO A 54 -0.91 -13.71 9.12
N GLU A 55 -0.84 -14.83 8.42
CA GLU A 55 0.05 -15.93 8.79
C GLU A 55 1.52 -15.54 8.58
N ASN A 56 2.40 -16.18 9.36
CA ASN A 56 3.86 -16.04 9.21
C ASN A 56 4.39 -14.61 9.33
N LEU A 57 3.80 -13.81 10.24
CA LEU A 57 4.37 -12.52 10.61
C LEU A 57 5.70 -12.71 11.33
N VAL A 58 6.73 -12.04 10.86
CA VAL A 58 8.08 -12.06 11.39
C VAL A 58 8.66 -10.66 11.51
N GLN A 59 9.51 -10.45 12.50
CA GLN A 59 10.18 -9.17 12.71
C GLN A 59 11.28 -8.95 11.67
N LEU A 60 11.39 -7.73 11.13
CA LEU A 60 12.58 -7.30 10.38
C LEU A 60 13.82 -7.39 11.27
N SER A 61 14.96 -7.68 10.67
CA SER A 61 16.24 -7.58 11.37
C SER A 61 16.47 -6.13 11.85
N SER A 62 17.13 -5.97 12.99
CA SER A 62 17.46 -4.64 13.54
C SER A 62 18.36 -3.80 12.62
N LYS A 63 18.97 -4.43 11.63
CA LYS A 63 19.75 -3.76 10.59
C LYS A 63 18.86 -2.94 9.66
N TYR A 64 17.69 -3.45 9.31
CA TYR A 64 16.81 -2.87 8.27
C TYR A 64 15.47 -2.36 8.82
N GLY A 65 15.12 -2.70 10.07
CA GLY A 65 13.92 -2.22 10.73
C GLY A 65 14.21 -1.37 11.96
N THR A 66 13.50 -0.25 12.12
CA THR A 66 13.58 0.61 13.30
C THR A 66 12.26 0.57 14.07
N GLY A 67 12.32 0.62 15.41
CA GLY A 67 11.12 0.62 16.26
C GLY A 67 10.52 -0.77 16.51
N LYS A 68 9.30 -0.79 17.06
CA LYS A 68 8.64 -2.02 17.54
C LYS A 68 7.67 -2.65 16.52
N ASN A 69 7.11 -1.86 15.60
CA ASN A 69 6.06 -2.28 14.68
C ASN A 69 6.61 -2.63 13.30
N ASN A 70 7.69 -3.41 13.25
CA ASN A 70 8.38 -3.78 12.01
C ASN A 70 8.21 -5.26 11.68
N GLN A 71 6.97 -5.77 11.81
CA GLN A 71 6.64 -7.11 11.35
C GLN A 71 6.09 -7.08 9.93
N MET A 72 6.48 -8.07 9.16
CA MET A 72 5.92 -8.36 7.83
C MET A 72 5.69 -9.86 7.69
N VAL A 73 4.87 -10.26 6.72
CA VAL A 73 4.82 -11.66 6.28
C VAL A 73 6.19 -12.06 5.76
N GLN A 74 6.63 -13.30 6.08
CA GLN A 74 8.02 -13.78 5.82
C GLN A 74 8.50 -13.49 4.40
N VAL A 75 7.70 -13.76 3.37
CA VAL A 75 8.08 -13.53 1.97
C VAL A 75 8.35 -12.05 1.67
N ALA A 76 7.52 -11.16 2.21
CA ALA A 76 7.67 -9.71 2.04
C ALA A 76 8.89 -9.18 2.82
N LYS A 77 9.11 -9.71 4.05
CA LYS A 77 10.30 -9.40 4.86
C LYS A 77 11.59 -9.78 4.14
N ASP A 78 11.69 -10.98 3.58
CA ASP A 78 12.90 -11.46 2.90
C ASP A 78 13.18 -10.63 1.63
N ALA A 79 12.12 -10.27 0.90
CA ALA A 79 12.21 -9.39 -0.26
C ALA A 79 12.66 -7.96 0.13
N PHE A 80 12.10 -7.42 1.23
CA PHE A 80 12.46 -6.08 1.71
C PHE A 80 13.92 -6.01 2.21
N GLU A 81 14.39 -7.01 2.95
CA GLU A 81 15.78 -7.05 3.40
C GLU A 81 16.76 -7.21 2.23
N SER A 82 16.35 -7.93 1.17
CA SER A 82 17.14 -8.04 -0.07
C SER A 82 17.20 -6.70 -0.82
N LEU A 83 16.09 -5.96 -0.87
CA LEU A 83 16.01 -4.60 -1.42
C LEU A 83 16.93 -3.65 -0.63
N CYS A 84 16.80 -3.63 0.70
CA CYS A 84 17.62 -2.77 1.56
C CYS A 84 19.12 -3.06 1.38
N LYS A 85 19.49 -4.34 1.26
CA LYS A 85 20.88 -4.71 1.00
C LYS A 85 21.36 -4.21 -0.36
N ALA A 86 20.57 -4.32 -1.41
CA ALA A 86 20.94 -3.83 -2.73
C ALA A 86 21.06 -2.30 -2.79
N ALA A 87 20.24 -1.57 -2.03
CA ALA A 87 20.37 -0.14 -1.84
C ALA A 87 21.70 0.21 -1.13
N GLU A 88 21.97 -0.49 -0.03
CA GLU A 88 23.21 -0.32 0.75
C GLU A 88 24.48 -0.57 -0.10
N ASP A 89 24.46 -1.60 -0.95
CA ASP A 89 25.58 -1.92 -1.86
C ASP A 89 25.85 -0.79 -2.89
N GLN A 90 24.88 0.13 -3.07
CA GLN A 90 25.00 1.32 -3.92
C GLN A 90 25.11 2.64 -3.12
N GLY A 91 25.23 2.56 -1.78
CA GLY A 91 25.45 3.69 -0.90
C GLY A 91 24.18 4.37 -0.38
N TYR A 92 22.99 3.78 -0.61
CA TYR A 92 21.71 4.29 -0.11
C TYR A 92 21.29 3.59 1.17
N THR A 93 20.62 4.33 2.06
CA THR A 93 20.11 3.80 3.33
C THR A 93 18.58 3.70 3.30
N ILE A 94 18.05 2.48 3.30
CA ILE A 94 16.61 2.22 3.42
C ILE A 94 16.32 1.52 4.75
N ARG A 95 15.37 2.05 5.53
CA ARG A 95 14.91 1.50 6.81
C ARG A 95 13.40 1.36 6.82
N GLY A 96 12.90 0.20 7.23
CA GLY A 96 11.49 0.02 7.56
C GLY A 96 11.17 0.68 8.91
N ILE A 97 10.16 1.51 8.97
CA ILE A 97 9.74 2.22 10.18
C ILE A 97 8.38 1.78 10.71
N SER A 98 7.52 1.22 9.87
CA SER A 98 6.21 0.70 10.25
C SER A 98 5.76 -0.39 9.27
N GLY A 99 5.57 -1.60 9.77
CA GLY A 99 5.05 -2.75 9.02
C GLY A 99 3.62 -3.08 9.40
N TYR A 100 3.37 -4.32 9.87
CA TYR A 100 2.05 -4.78 10.27
C TYR A 100 1.44 -3.89 11.37
N ARG A 101 0.15 -3.55 11.17
CA ARG A 101 -0.70 -2.90 12.17
C ARG A 101 -1.98 -3.73 12.34
N SER A 102 -2.35 -4.05 13.58
CA SER A 102 -3.60 -4.75 13.82
C SER A 102 -4.83 -3.86 13.57
N TYR A 103 -5.99 -4.48 13.47
CA TYR A 103 -7.27 -3.77 13.33
C TYR A 103 -7.46 -2.75 14.47
N GLU A 104 -7.26 -3.17 15.72
CA GLU A 104 -7.45 -2.34 16.92
C GLU A 104 -6.45 -1.17 16.95
N TYR A 105 -5.19 -1.43 16.59
CA TYR A 105 -4.19 -0.37 16.50
C TYR A 105 -4.57 0.69 15.45
N GLN A 106 -5.04 0.24 14.29
CA GLN A 106 -5.48 1.14 13.22
C GLN A 106 -6.74 1.92 13.62
N GLU A 107 -7.68 1.30 14.37
CA GLU A 107 -8.86 1.96 14.90
C GLU A 107 -8.49 3.11 15.84
N GLU A 108 -7.60 2.85 16.79
CA GLU A 108 -7.10 3.88 17.71
C GLU A 108 -6.38 5.01 16.96
N LEU A 109 -5.50 4.66 16.03
CA LEU A 109 -4.74 5.62 15.22
C LEU A 109 -5.68 6.52 14.39
N TYR A 110 -6.62 5.94 13.67
CA TYR A 110 -7.59 6.66 12.87
C TYR A 110 -8.48 7.59 13.72
N ASN A 111 -8.98 7.08 14.87
CA ASN A 111 -9.79 7.90 15.77
C ASN A 111 -9.03 9.09 16.33
N ASN A 112 -7.73 8.97 16.60
CA ASN A 112 -6.89 10.08 17.01
C ASN A 112 -6.75 11.13 15.90
N TYR A 113 -6.59 10.73 14.65
CA TYR A 113 -6.58 11.66 13.52
C TYR A 113 -7.93 12.36 13.32
N VAL A 114 -9.04 11.63 13.46
CA VAL A 114 -10.39 12.24 13.39
C VAL A 114 -10.59 13.30 14.49
N LEU A 115 -10.04 13.08 15.68
CA LEU A 115 -10.10 14.07 16.77
C LEU A 115 -9.25 15.31 16.49
N GLN A 116 -8.16 15.18 15.75
CA GLN A 116 -7.24 16.28 15.42
C GLN A 116 -7.73 17.08 14.21
N ASP A 117 -8.06 16.41 13.12
CA ASP A 117 -8.24 17.04 11.81
C ASP A 117 -9.68 16.94 11.29
N GLY A 118 -10.54 16.20 11.99
CA GLY A 118 -11.89 15.88 11.53
C GLY A 118 -11.90 14.68 10.57
N LYS A 119 -13.10 14.10 10.40
CA LYS A 119 -13.26 12.84 9.66
C LYS A 119 -12.89 12.95 8.18
N ASP A 120 -13.36 14.01 7.52
CA ASP A 120 -13.18 14.17 6.07
C ASP A 120 -11.69 14.33 5.72
N GLU A 121 -10.94 15.07 6.53
CA GLU A 121 -9.50 15.22 6.36
C GLU A 121 -8.75 13.91 6.70
N ALA A 122 -9.07 13.29 7.83
CA ALA A 122 -8.46 12.02 8.25
C ALA A 122 -8.65 10.92 7.19
N ASP A 123 -9.81 10.88 6.51
CA ASP A 123 -10.07 9.92 5.43
C ASP A 123 -9.14 10.10 4.21
N THR A 124 -8.51 11.26 4.03
CA THR A 124 -7.61 11.48 2.88
C THR A 124 -6.23 10.84 3.05
N TYR A 125 -5.76 10.63 4.29
CA TYR A 125 -4.40 10.15 4.58
C TYR A 125 -4.34 8.95 5.53
N SER A 126 -5.43 8.57 6.19
CA SER A 126 -5.46 7.44 7.10
C SER A 126 -6.61 6.49 6.77
N SER A 127 -6.29 5.21 6.78
CA SER A 127 -7.31 4.16 6.58
C SER A 127 -8.14 3.97 7.84
N ARG A 128 -9.45 3.74 7.65
CA ARG A 128 -10.29 3.21 8.72
C ARG A 128 -9.87 1.78 9.05
N ALA A 129 -10.16 1.31 10.27
CA ALA A 129 -9.88 -0.06 10.68
C ALA A 129 -10.50 -1.08 9.70
N GLY A 130 -9.74 -2.11 9.36
CA GLY A 130 -10.10 -3.10 8.34
C GLY A 130 -9.75 -2.69 6.89
N HIS A 131 -9.48 -1.41 6.64
CA HIS A 131 -9.18 -0.88 5.31
C HIS A 131 -7.71 -0.54 5.09
N SER A 132 -6.87 -0.78 6.11
CA SER A 132 -5.44 -0.48 6.07
C SER A 132 -4.66 -1.58 5.35
N ASP A 133 -3.81 -1.17 4.41
CA ASP A 133 -2.86 -2.05 3.72
C ASP A 133 -1.86 -2.69 4.70
N HIS A 134 -1.53 -2.01 5.81
CA HIS A 134 -0.67 -2.55 6.87
C HIS A 134 -1.25 -3.78 7.58
N GLN A 135 -2.58 -3.93 7.64
CA GLN A 135 -3.18 -5.13 8.24
C GLN A 135 -2.91 -6.39 7.41
N THR A 136 -2.54 -6.25 6.14
CA THR A 136 -2.16 -7.39 5.29
C THR A 136 -0.81 -8.01 5.68
N GLY A 137 0.03 -7.29 6.43
CA GLY A 137 1.42 -7.68 6.72
C GLY A 137 2.35 -7.60 5.51
N LEU A 138 1.88 -7.03 4.39
CA LEU A 138 2.63 -6.90 3.14
C LEU A 138 3.06 -5.45 2.85
N ALA A 139 2.62 -4.48 3.66
CA ALA A 139 3.00 -3.08 3.55
C ALA A 139 4.12 -2.71 4.52
N ILE A 140 4.92 -1.74 4.13
CA ILE A 140 6.00 -1.17 4.92
C ILE A 140 6.13 0.33 4.63
N ASP A 141 6.15 1.14 5.68
CA ASP A 141 6.59 2.53 5.59
C ASP A 141 8.11 2.58 5.74
N VAL A 142 8.76 3.38 4.90
CA VAL A 142 10.23 3.47 4.85
C VAL A 142 10.75 4.88 5.14
N SER A 143 12.04 4.95 5.48
CA SER A 143 12.81 6.17 5.72
C SER A 143 14.27 5.93 5.34
N ASP A 144 15.02 7.02 5.11
CA ASP A 144 16.49 7.01 5.00
C ASP A 144 17.18 6.99 6.39
N GLY A 145 16.40 7.19 7.45
CA GLY A 145 16.89 7.26 8.84
C GLY A 145 17.19 8.66 9.34
N ASP A 146 17.34 9.64 8.47
CA ASP A 146 17.76 11.02 8.80
C ASP A 146 16.65 12.05 8.50
N THR A 147 15.98 11.90 7.34
CA THR A 147 14.91 12.81 6.91
C THR A 147 13.56 12.41 7.53
N PRO A 148 12.68 13.37 7.88
CA PRO A 148 11.30 13.04 8.24
C PRO A 148 10.66 12.16 7.15
N TYR A 149 10.05 11.04 7.52
CA TYR A 149 9.53 10.09 6.53
C TYR A 149 8.52 10.72 5.56
N THR A 150 7.78 11.75 5.99
CA THR A 150 6.86 12.51 5.14
C THR A 150 7.55 13.29 4.02
N SER A 151 8.86 13.56 4.16
CA SER A 151 9.71 14.18 3.14
C SER A 151 10.62 13.17 2.42
N PHE A 152 10.38 11.87 2.58
CA PHE A 152 11.16 10.82 1.93
C PHE A 152 11.20 10.98 0.40
N GLY A 153 10.13 11.49 -0.21
CA GLY A 153 10.05 11.78 -1.65
C GLY A 153 11.07 12.78 -2.19
N GLU A 154 11.74 13.56 -1.30
CA GLU A 154 12.77 14.54 -1.68
C GLU A 154 14.18 13.93 -1.70
N THR A 155 14.36 12.69 -1.20
CA THR A 155 15.66 12.02 -1.01
C THR A 155 16.16 11.29 -2.25
N ASP A 156 17.45 11.01 -2.31
CA ASP A 156 18.03 10.15 -3.33
C ASP A 156 17.64 8.68 -3.13
N GLU A 157 17.37 8.28 -1.89
CA GLU A 157 16.82 6.99 -1.51
C GLU A 157 15.44 6.74 -2.15
N PHE A 158 14.56 7.75 -2.15
CA PHE A 158 13.27 7.66 -2.84
C PHE A 158 13.46 7.44 -4.35
N ARG A 159 14.37 8.19 -5.00
CA ARG A 159 14.66 8.03 -6.44
C ARG A 159 15.15 6.63 -6.73
N TRP A 160 16.04 6.12 -5.88
CA TRP A 160 16.52 4.74 -5.99
C TRP A 160 15.39 3.73 -5.80
N MET A 161 14.54 3.92 -4.79
CA MET A 161 13.36 3.06 -4.55
C MET A 161 12.39 3.08 -5.74
N HIS A 162 12.10 4.25 -6.28
CA HIS A 162 11.23 4.42 -7.44
C HIS A 162 11.72 3.58 -8.64
N ASP A 163 13.03 3.56 -8.89
CA ASP A 163 13.62 2.89 -10.04
C ASP A 163 13.90 1.39 -9.80
N ASN A 164 13.87 0.91 -8.55
CA ASN A 164 14.35 -0.44 -8.24
C ASN A 164 13.38 -1.29 -7.40
N ALA A 165 12.44 -0.71 -6.66
CA ALA A 165 11.61 -1.46 -5.71
C ALA A 165 10.79 -2.58 -6.38
N TYR A 166 10.34 -2.38 -7.61
CA TYR A 166 9.57 -3.37 -8.37
C TYR A 166 10.36 -4.64 -8.66
N LEU A 167 11.69 -4.55 -8.80
CA LEU A 167 12.58 -5.71 -8.99
C LEU A 167 12.59 -6.66 -7.78
N TYR A 168 12.17 -6.15 -6.62
CA TYR A 168 12.03 -6.90 -5.36
C TYR A 168 10.56 -7.17 -5.01
N GLY A 169 9.63 -6.89 -5.92
CA GLY A 169 8.21 -7.15 -5.76
C GLY A 169 7.45 -6.08 -4.97
N PHE A 170 8.02 -4.89 -4.79
CA PHE A 170 7.37 -3.76 -4.12
C PHE A 170 6.88 -2.71 -5.11
N ILE A 171 5.73 -2.14 -4.81
CA ILE A 171 5.15 -0.99 -5.50
C ILE A 171 5.06 0.20 -4.56
N LEU A 172 5.16 1.41 -5.09
CA LEU A 172 4.69 2.62 -4.42
C LEU A 172 3.16 2.57 -4.38
N ARG A 173 2.59 2.38 -3.19
CA ARG A 173 1.18 2.02 -3.06
C ARG A 173 0.22 3.15 -3.38
N PHE A 174 0.58 4.38 -3.02
CA PHE A 174 -0.22 5.59 -3.21
C PHE A 174 0.58 6.62 -4.03
N PRO A 175 0.68 6.41 -5.37
CA PRO A 175 1.47 7.28 -6.24
C PRO A 175 0.77 8.62 -6.50
N GLU A 176 1.56 9.65 -6.77
CA GLU A 176 1.10 11.00 -7.07
C GLU A 176 0.18 11.03 -8.32
N GLY A 177 -0.92 11.77 -8.23
CA GLY A 177 -1.90 11.93 -9.30
C GLY A 177 -2.86 10.74 -9.46
N LYS A 178 -2.87 9.80 -8.51
CA LYS A 178 -3.78 8.64 -8.50
C LYS A 178 -4.74 8.64 -7.30
N GLU A 179 -4.87 9.75 -6.60
CA GLU A 179 -5.68 9.91 -5.39
C GLU A 179 -7.17 9.60 -5.63
N ASN A 180 -7.66 9.90 -6.83
CA ASN A 180 -9.03 9.59 -7.24
C ASN A 180 -9.29 8.09 -7.44
N ILE A 181 -8.24 7.27 -7.57
CA ILE A 181 -8.33 5.80 -7.73
C ILE A 181 -8.06 5.12 -6.39
N THR A 182 -6.98 5.49 -5.71
CA THR A 182 -6.58 4.88 -4.44
C THR A 182 -7.43 5.38 -3.26
N GLY A 183 -7.97 6.61 -3.36
CA GLY A 183 -8.69 7.29 -2.30
C GLY A 183 -7.79 7.92 -1.24
N TYR A 184 -6.46 7.81 -1.37
CA TYR A 184 -5.48 8.35 -0.45
C TYR A 184 -4.57 9.35 -1.15
N GLN A 185 -4.11 10.34 -0.40
CA GLN A 185 -3.10 11.26 -0.89
C GLN A 185 -1.77 10.54 -1.20
N TYR A 186 -0.91 11.20 -1.97
CA TYR A 186 0.41 10.70 -2.28
C TYR A 186 1.26 10.42 -1.03
N GLU A 187 1.85 9.22 -0.96
CA GLU A 187 2.70 8.79 0.15
C GLU A 187 4.01 8.21 -0.39
N SER A 188 5.06 9.01 -0.46
CA SER A 188 6.37 8.59 -0.97
C SER A 188 7.05 7.47 -0.17
N TRP A 189 6.63 7.29 1.07
CA TRP A 189 7.20 6.33 2.03
C TRP A 189 6.49 4.99 2.07
N HIS A 190 5.26 4.87 1.53
CA HIS A 190 4.42 3.68 1.70
C HIS A 190 4.57 2.70 0.53
N TYR A 191 5.20 1.57 0.81
CA TYR A 191 5.43 0.51 -0.17
C TYR A 191 4.66 -0.75 0.17
N ARG A 192 4.18 -1.45 -0.89
CA ARG A 192 3.42 -2.68 -0.78
C ARG A 192 4.10 -3.79 -1.57
N TYR A 193 4.30 -4.96 -0.92
CA TYR A 193 4.73 -6.18 -1.59
C TYR A 193 3.56 -6.85 -2.33
N VAL A 194 3.75 -7.12 -3.60
CA VAL A 194 2.79 -7.81 -4.49
C VAL A 194 3.43 -8.94 -5.29
N GLY A 195 4.74 -9.16 -5.12
CA GLY A 195 5.55 -10.08 -5.94
C GLY A 195 6.09 -9.41 -7.20
N VAL A 196 7.22 -9.94 -7.71
CA VAL A 196 8.02 -9.30 -8.77
C VAL A 196 7.22 -9.11 -10.06
N ASP A 197 6.49 -10.14 -10.51
CA ASP A 197 5.77 -10.07 -11.79
C ASP A 197 4.70 -8.96 -11.78
N ILE A 198 3.95 -8.85 -10.67
CA ILE A 198 2.90 -7.84 -10.51
C ILE A 198 3.52 -6.46 -10.37
N ALA A 199 4.54 -6.33 -9.54
CA ALA A 199 5.22 -5.05 -9.32
C ALA A 199 5.84 -4.50 -10.61
N THR A 200 6.48 -5.38 -11.40
CA THR A 200 7.03 -5.02 -12.72
C THR A 200 5.93 -4.52 -13.66
N TYR A 201 4.82 -5.26 -13.77
CA TYR A 201 3.73 -4.83 -14.64
C TYR A 201 3.14 -3.47 -14.24
N ILE A 202 2.91 -3.26 -12.94
CA ILE A 202 2.39 -2.01 -12.39
C ILE A 202 3.35 -0.85 -12.68
N HIS A 203 4.64 -1.06 -12.45
CA HIS A 203 5.68 -0.06 -12.70
C HIS A 203 5.77 0.31 -14.20
N GLU A 204 5.87 -0.69 -15.09
CA GLU A 204 6.02 -0.47 -16.53
C GLU A 204 4.80 0.18 -17.19
N ASN A 205 3.60 -0.03 -16.64
CA ASN A 205 2.36 0.51 -17.17
C ASN A 205 1.87 1.77 -16.43
N ASN A 206 2.56 2.20 -15.36
CA ASN A 206 2.19 3.35 -14.52
C ASN A 206 0.73 3.30 -14.05
N ILE A 207 0.31 2.14 -13.54
CA ILE A 207 -1.04 1.90 -13.01
C ILE A 207 -1.00 1.66 -11.50
N THR A 208 -2.16 1.77 -10.85
CA THR A 208 -2.32 1.45 -9.42
C THR A 208 -2.52 -0.05 -9.20
N PHE A 209 -2.43 -0.47 -7.93
CA PHE A 209 -2.78 -1.85 -7.56
C PHE A 209 -4.28 -2.13 -7.76
N GLU A 210 -5.15 -1.16 -7.55
CA GLU A 210 -6.58 -1.24 -7.84
C GLU A 210 -6.83 -1.58 -9.32
N GLU A 211 -6.20 -0.83 -10.24
CA GLU A 211 -6.33 -1.05 -11.68
C GLU A 211 -5.83 -2.45 -12.06
N TYR A 212 -4.65 -2.85 -11.58
CA TYR A 212 -4.11 -4.19 -11.83
C TYR A 212 -5.02 -5.29 -11.27
N TYR A 213 -5.54 -5.08 -10.06
CA TYR A 213 -6.41 -6.04 -9.38
C TYR A 213 -7.67 -6.31 -10.18
N GLU A 214 -8.36 -5.29 -10.63
CA GLU A 214 -9.57 -5.44 -11.42
C GLU A 214 -9.31 -6.00 -12.82
N MET A 215 -8.16 -5.67 -13.43
CA MET A 215 -7.78 -6.21 -14.74
C MET A 215 -7.49 -7.72 -14.70
N PHE A 216 -6.84 -8.22 -13.65
CA PHE A 216 -6.19 -9.53 -13.70
C PHE A 216 -6.49 -10.45 -12.52
N ILE A 217 -6.98 -9.94 -11.38
CA ILE A 217 -7.17 -10.75 -10.17
C ILE A 217 -8.64 -10.93 -9.82
N ALA A 218 -9.44 -9.88 -9.75
CA ALA A 218 -10.82 -9.89 -9.25
C ALA A 218 -11.71 -10.93 -9.94
N ASN A 219 -11.50 -11.19 -11.21
CA ASN A 219 -12.29 -12.10 -12.04
C ASN A 219 -11.67 -13.50 -12.26
N LYS A 220 -10.59 -13.84 -11.53
CA LYS A 220 -10.07 -15.21 -11.55
C LYS A 220 -11.00 -16.12 -10.75
N LYS A 221 -11.91 -16.80 -11.46
CA LYS A 221 -12.73 -17.88 -10.90
C LYS A 221 -11.96 -19.20 -10.90
#